data_a57df0b5b7bfb9b80e5dd8fb1fa80fda
#
_entry.id   a57df0b5b7bfb9b80e5dd8fb1fa80fda
#
_cell.length_a   1.000
_cell.length_b   1.000
_cell.length_c   1.000
_cell.angle_alpha   90.00
_cell.angle_beta   90.00
_cell.angle_gamma   90.00
#
_symmetry.space_group_name_H-M   'P 1'
#
loop_
_entity.id
_entity.type
_entity.pdbx_description
1 polymer ?
#
loop_
_entity_poly.entity_id
_entity_poly.type
_entity_poly.pdbx_seq_one_letter_code
_entity_poly.pdbx_strand_id
1 'polypeptide(L)'
;MSEKKASKSKGQIVATEEESELFEKVVHINRCAKVVKGGRRFSFAALVVVGDQNGNVGFGYGKAQMVPDAIRKGTDQAKKAMRSVSISGDTIPHPIVGNFDGGQVLLRPARPGTGIIAGGGVRAVLEAAGVKNVLSKSLGSNNQLSVVSATMNGLSQLRTASEISVIRGEEVSGPQFTQISDSQVLVSASSE
;
A
#
# COMPACT_ATOMS: atom_id res chain seq x y z
N MET A 1 -1.63 -61.45 27.44
CA MET A 1 -1.30 -60.07 27.86
C MET A 1 -0.66 -59.40 26.67
N SER A 2 -1.41 -58.67 25.92
CA SER A 2 -0.97 -57.98 24.70
C SER A 2 -1.30 -56.50 24.80
N GLU A 3 -0.25 -55.69 24.91
CA GLU A 3 -0.35 -54.22 25.01
C GLU A 3 -0.67 -53.63 23.63
N LYS A 4 -1.79 -52.93 23.54
CA LYS A 4 -2.20 -52.09 22.41
C LYS A 4 -1.43 -50.79 22.46
N LYS A 5 -0.45 -50.61 21.54
CA LYS A 5 0.14 -49.30 21.25
C LYS A 5 -0.87 -48.46 20.45
N ALA A 6 -1.33 -47.37 21.05
CA ALA A 6 -2.13 -46.35 20.39
C ALA A 6 -1.23 -45.47 19.53
N SER A 7 -1.40 -45.54 18.25
CA SER A 7 -0.75 -44.62 17.28
C SER A 7 -1.50 -43.29 17.28
N LYS A 8 -0.85 -42.25 17.78
CA LYS A 8 -1.28 -40.85 17.63
C LYS A 8 -1.08 -40.43 16.19
N SER A 9 -2.15 -40.37 15.41
CA SER A 9 -2.14 -39.71 14.09
C SER A 9 -1.98 -38.21 14.27
N LYS A 10 -0.80 -37.69 13.91
CA LYS A 10 -0.59 -36.26 13.70
C LYS A 10 -1.43 -35.84 12.49
N GLY A 11 -2.51 -35.10 12.72
CA GLY A 11 -3.22 -34.39 11.67
C GLY A 11 -2.26 -33.42 10.98
N GLN A 12 -1.88 -33.75 9.75
CA GLN A 12 -1.27 -32.80 8.82
C GLN A 12 -2.36 -31.79 8.47
N ILE A 13 -2.23 -30.60 9.02
CA ILE A 13 -2.92 -29.43 8.51
C ILE A 13 -2.21 -29.09 7.19
N VAL A 14 -2.76 -29.56 6.09
CA VAL A 14 -2.40 -29.08 4.74
C VAL A 14 -2.98 -27.66 4.65
N ALA A 15 -2.19 -26.66 5.04
CA ALA A 15 -2.43 -25.31 4.63
C ALA A 15 -2.23 -25.27 3.11
N THR A 16 -3.30 -25.27 2.35
CA THR A 16 -3.30 -24.82 0.97
C THR A 16 -2.89 -23.35 0.99
N GLU A 17 -1.60 -23.11 0.83
CA GLU A 17 -1.08 -21.78 0.50
C GLU A 17 -1.58 -21.48 -0.92
N GLU A 18 -2.75 -20.84 -1.02
CA GLU A 18 -3.06 -20.04 -2.18
C GLU A 18 -2.02 -18.91 -2.16
N GLU A 19 -0.95 -19.11 -2.93
CA GLU A 19 0.00 -18.05 -3.25
C GLU A 19 -0.76 -17.01 -4.09
N SER A 20 -1.51 -16.12 -3.43
CA SER A 20 -1.98 -14.89 -4.04
C SER A 20 -0.74 -14.18 -4.55
N GLU A 21 -0.66 -13.96 -5.86
CA GLU A 21 0.45 -13.26 -6.50
C GLU A 21 0.53 -11.85 -5.88
N LEU A 22 1.39 -11.68 -4.89
CA LEU A 22 1.59 -10.40 -4.22
C LEU A 22 2.43 -9.51 -5.14
N PHE A 23 1.93 -8.31 -5.39
CA PHE A 23 2.67 -7.27 -6.08
C PHE A 23 3.82 -6.78 -5.20
N GLU A 24 5.06 -6.94 -5.65
CA GLU A 24 6.26 -6.52 -4.93
C GLU A 24 6.98 -5.42 -5.72
N LYS A 25 7.32 -4.31 -5.06
CA LYS A 25 8.05 -3.20 -5.68
C LYS A 25 9.14 -2.66 -4.79
N VAL A 26 10.37 -2.65 -5.29
CA VAL A 26 11.51 -2.02 -4.63
C VAL A 26 11.45 -0.52 -4.88
N VAL A 27 11.33 0.28 -3.82
CA VAL A 27 11.26 1.75 -3.89
C VAL A 27 12.64 2.36 -3.96
N HIS A 28 13.53 1.92 -3.06
CA HIS A 28 14.88 2.50 -2.96
C HIS A 28 15.89 1.51 -2.37
N ILE A 29 17.12 1.57 -2.87
CA ILE A 29 18.25 0.80 -2.35
C ILE A 29 19.35 1.76 -1.93
N ASN A 30 19.77 1.67 -0.66
CA ASN A 30 20.84 2.47 -0.09
C ASN A 30 22.07 1.61 0.18
N ARG A 31 23.26 2.08 -0.20
CA ARG A 31 24.52 1.51 0.23
C ARG A 31 24.96 2.16 1.54
N CYS A 32 25.08 1.37 2.60
CA CYS A 32 25.53 1.81 3.92
C CYS A 32 26.99 1.38 4.15
N ALA A 33 27.74 2.16 4.91
CA ALA A 33 29.09 1.81 5.28
C ALA A 33 29.31 1.97 6.79
N LYS A 34 29.93 0.96 7.43
CA LYS A 34 30.42 1.04 8.80
C LYS A 34 31.93 1.23 8.75
N VAL A 35 32.43 2.34 9.30
CA VAL A 35 33.87 2.60 9.41
C VAL A 35 34.45 1.76 10.55
N VAL A 36 35.52 1.04 10.26
CA VAL A 36 36.27 0.20 11.22
C VAL A 36 37.76 0.49 11.13
N LYS A 37 38.58 0.05 12.10
CA LYS A 37 40.02 0.10 12.00
C LYS A 37 40.45 -0.69 10.75
N GLY A 38 41.14 -0.04 9.81
CA GLY A 38 41.59 -0.64 8.56
C GLY A 38 40.65 -0.51 7.36
N GLY A 39 39.51 0.19 7.47
CA GLY A 39 38.64 0.44 6.30
C GLY A 39 37.16 0.57 6.58
N ARG A 40 36.35 0.24 5.57
CA ARG A 40 34.91 0.35 5.62
C ARG A 40 34.25 -0.99 5.31
N ARG A 41 33.29 -1.41 6.14
CA ARG A 41 32.42 -2.56 5.84
C ARG A 41 31.13 -2.07 5.23
N PHE A 42 30.85 -2.48 4.00
CA PHE A 42 29.66 -2.10 3.26
C PHE A 42 28.48 -3.05 3.57
N SER A 43 27.29 -2.51 3.51
CA SER A 43 26.02 -3.23 3.55
C SER A 43 25.00 -2.49 2.68
N PHE A 44 23.93 -3.17 2.29
CA PHE A 44 22.83 -2.59 1.51
C PHE A 44 21.57 -2.60 2.34
N ALA A 45 20.75 -1.57 2.15
CA ALA A 45 19.44 -1.48 2.73
C ALA A 45 18.43 -1.25 1.60
N ALA A 46 17.38 -2.07 1.55
CA ALA A 46 16.32 -2.00 0.57
C ALA A 46 15.00 -1.60 1.25
N LEU A 47 14.28 -0.64 0.67
CA LEU A 47 12.91 -0.29 1.00
C LEU A 47 12.00 -0.96 -0.01
N VAL A 48 11.14 -1.86 0.45
CA VAL A 48 10.24 -2.67 -0.38
C VAL A 48 8.80 -2.43 0.04
N VAL A 49 7.91 -2.36 -0.92
CA VAL A 49 6.46 -2.30 -0.74
C VAL A 49 5.85 -3.56 -1.33
N VAL A 50 4.91 -4.15 -0.62
CA VAL A 50 4.17 -5.36 -1.02
C VAL A 50 2.69 -5.11 -0.85
N GLY A 51 1.87 -5.60 -1.77
CA GLY A 51 0.41 -5.51 -1.69
C GLY A 51 -0.28 -6.54 -2.57
N ASP A 52 -1.55 -6.74 -2.32
CA ASP A 52 -2.42 -7.66 -3.06
C ASP A 52 -3.24 -6.97 -4.16
N GLN A 53 -3.08 -5.66 -4.33
CA GLN A 53 -3.87 -4.81 -5.23
C GLN A 53 -5.40 -4.81 -4.93
N ASN A 54 -5.79 -5.32 -3.78
CA ASN A 54 -7.17 -5.41 -3.31
C ASN A 54 -7.39 -4.66 -1.98
N GLY A 55 -6.55 -3.66 -1.71
CA GLY A 55 -6.64 -2.82 -0.51
C GLY A 55 -5.70 -3.22 0.62
N ASN A 56 -4.94 -4.31 0.52
CA ASN A 56 -3.95 -4.65 1.53
C ASN A 56 -2.56 -4.26 1.03
N VAL A 57 -1.86 -3.46 1.83
CA VAL A 57 -0.52 -3.00 1.49
C VAL A 57 0.37 -2.94 2.74
N GLY A 58 1.64 -3.26 2.55
CA GLY A 58 2.65 -3.19 3.59
C GLY A 58 3.98 -2.71 3.04
N PHE A 59 4.85 -2.20 3.89
CA PHE A 59 6.21 -1.89 3.51
C PHE A 59 7.20 -2.47 4.51
N GLY A 60 8.41 -2.75 4.03
CA GLY A 60 9.48 -3.30 4.85
C GLY A 60 10.84 -2.69 4.49
N TYR A 61 11.71 -2.62 5.48
CA TYR A 61 13.06 -2.10 5.35
C TYR A 61 14.08 -3.19 5.71
N GLY A 62 14.64 -3.86 4.68
CA GLY A 62 15.60 -4.93 4.84
C GLY A 62 17.04 -4.45 4.75
N LYS A 63 17.94 -4.97 5.59
CA LYS A 63 19.38 -4.69 5.54
C LYS A 63 20.19 -5.97 5.51
N ALA A 64 21.14 -6.08 4.55
CA ALA A 64 22.04 -7.22 4.39
C ALA A 64 23.38 -6.81 3.75
N GLN A 65 24.30 -7.76 3.62
CA GLN A 65 25.58 -7.53 2.95
C GLN A 65 25.43 -7.52 1.42
N MET A 66 24.46 -8.30 0.89
CA MET A 66 24.13 -8.38 -0.52
C MET A 66 22.75 -7.76 -0.79
N VAL A 67 22.56 -7.21 -1.99
CA VAL A 67 21.29 -6.58 -2.40
C VAL A 67 20.13 -7.56 -2.42
N PRO A 68 20.24 -8.78 -3.01
CA PRO A 68 19.15 -9.74 -3.01
C PRO A 68 18.65 -10.12 -1.62
N ASP A 69 19.58 -10.34 -0.69
CA ASP A 69 19.24 -10.67 0.70
C ASP A 69 18.57 -9.49 1.43
N ALA A 70 18.95 -8.25 1.11
CA ALA A 70 18.31 -7.06 1.66
C ALA A 70 16.87 -6.93 1.15
N ILE A 71 16.63 -7.19 -0.13
CA ILE A 71 15.29 -7.20 -0.73
C ILE A 71 14.44 -8.28 -0.08
N ARG A 72 14.91 -9.54 -0.03
CA ARG A 72 14.19 -10.66 0.58
C ARG A 72 13.77 -10.36 2.02
N LYS A 73 14.69 -9.84 2.85
CA LYS A 73 14.35 -9.43 4.22
C LYS A 73 13.32 -8.29 4.26
N GLY A 74 13.42 -7.34 3.32
CA GLY A 74 12.43 -6.27 3.19
C GLY A 74 11.05 -6.80 2.83
N THR A 75 10.95 -7.71 1.87
CA THR A 75 9.71 -8.38 1.47
C THR A 75 9.09 -9.17 2.63
N ASP A 76 9.87 -9.98 3.35
CA ASP A 76 9.37 -10.75 4.50
C ASP A 76 8.83 -9.83 5.61
N GLN A 77 9.48 -8.69 5.82
CA GLN A 77 9.02 -7.68 6.78
C GLN A 77 7.74 -6.98 6.27
N ALA A 78 7.67 -6.63 4.99
CA ALA A 78 6.51 -6.00 4.38
C ALA A 78 5.27 -6.91 4.45
N LYS A 79 5.41 -8.20 4.15
CA LYS A 79 4.33 -9.20 4.27
C LYS A 79 3.76 -9.28 5.69
N LYS A 80 4.60 -9.21 6.70
CA LYS A 80 4.18 -9.20 8.13
C LYS A 80 3.50 -7.90 8.56
N ALA A 81 3.81 -6.80 7.87
CA ALA A 81 3.33 -5.46 8.20
C ALA A 81 2.16 -5.01 7.31
N MET A 82 1.53 -5.91 6.55
CA MET A 82 0.40 -5.59 5.69
C MET A 82 -0.79 -5.09 6.52
N ARG A 83 -1.45 -4.05 6.01
CA ARG A 83 -2.63 -3.42 6.60
C ARG A 83 -3.67 -3.21 5.53
N SER A 84 -4.94 -3.33 5.92
CA SER A 84 -6.07 -3.01 5.05
C SER A 84 -6.26 -1.49 4.97
N VAL A 85 -6.60 -1.02 3.78
CA VAL A 85 -6.84 0.38 3.41
C VAL A 85 -8.24 0.51 2.83
N SER A 86 -8.99 1.51 3.28
CA SER A 86 -10.33 1.80 2.76
C SER A 86 -10.24 2.44 1.37
N ILE A 87 -10.66 1.72 0.33
CA ILE A 87 -10.72 2.17 -1.06
C ILE A 87 -12.18 2.35 -1.48
N SER A 88 -12.48 3.38 -2.26
CA SER A 88 -13.80 3.63 -2.84
C SER A 88 -13.75 3.44 -4.36
N GLY A 89 -14.10 2.24 -4.83
CA GLY A 89 -13.95 1.87 -6.24
C GLY A 89 -12.49 1.93 -6.69
N ASP A 90 -12.18 2.79 -7.67
CA ASP A 90 -10.83 2.95 -8.22
C ASP A 90 -10.02 4.09 -7.56
N THR A 91 -10.58 4.78 -6.55
CA THR A 91 -9.97 5.96 -5.90
C THR A 91 -10.08 5.92 -4.38
N ILE A 92 -9.55 6.94 -3.71
CA ILE A 92 -9.67 7.11 -2.26
C ILE A 92 -10.98 7.83 -1.89
N PRO A 93 -11.60 7.55 -0.73
CA PRO A 93 -12.90 8.10 -0.34
C PRO A 93 -12.89 9.62 -0.12
N HIS A 94 -11.84 10.20 0.43
CA HIS A 94 -11.72 11.63 0.71
C HIS A 94 -10.25 12.11 0.65
N PRO A 95 -10.03 13.43 0.49
CA PRO A 95 -8.68 13.99 0.55
C PRO A 95 -8.12 13.88 1.96
N ILE A 96 -6.81 13.59 2.05
CA ILE A 96 -6.10 13.45 3.32
C ILE A 96 -4.65 13.89 3.20
N VAL A 97 -4.08 14.33 4.32
CA VAL A 97 -2.65 14.59 4.47
C VAL A 97 -2.07 13.59 5.45
N GLY A 98 -1.27 12.66 4.94
CA GLY A 98 -0.53 11.72 5.78
C GLY A 98 0.76 12.36 6.26
N ASN A 99 1.05 12.24 7.56
CA ASN A 99 2.24 12.80 8.20
C ASN A 99 3.03 11.67 8.88
N PHE A 100 4.33 11.66 8.69
CA PHE A 100 5.23 10.78 9.42
C PHE A 100 6.62 11.40 9.49
N ASP A 101 7.11 11.60 10.71
CA ASP A 101 8.38 12.31 10.93
C ASP A 101 8.36 13.66 10.18
N GLY A 102 9.39 14.01 9.42
CA GLY A 102 9.39 15.21 8.57
C GLY A 102 8.68 15.04 7.21
N GLY A 103 8.14 13.86 6.89
CA GLY A 103 7.44 13.59 5.63
C GLY A 103 5.96 13.96 5.71
N GLN A 104 5.48 14.70 4.70
CA GLN A 104 4.06 15.04 4.53
C GLN A 104 3.63 14.70 3.11
N VAL A 105 2.53 13.97 2.96
CA VAL A 105 2.00 13.56 1.66
C VAL A 105 0.52 13.92 1.60
N LEU A 106 0.18 14.78 0.66
CA LEU A 106 -1.20 15.10 0.31
C LEU A 106 -1.70 14.05 -0.68
N LEU A 107 -2.86 13.45 -0.39
CA LEU A 107 -3.59 12.54 -1.28
C LEU A 107 -4.96 13.15 -1.55
N ARG A 108 -5.37 13.16 -2.82
CA ARG A 108 -6.70 13.65 -3.26
C ARG A 108 -7.33 12.64 -4.20
N PRO A 109 -8.64 12.37 -4.07
CA PRO A 109 -9.35 11.53 -5.02
C PRO A 109 -9.33 12.17 -6.41
N ALA A 110 -9.30 11.34 -7.45
CA ALA A 110 -9.30 11.77 -8.83
C ALA A 110 -10.42 11.08 -9.62
N ARG A 111 -10.83 11.68 -10.73
CA ARG A 111 -11.83 11.10 -11.65
C ARG A 111 -11.27 9.87 -12.36
N PRO A 112 -12.12 8.94 -12.77
CA PRO A 112 -11.72 7.81 -13.61
C PRO A 112 -10.96 8.30 -14.85
N GLY A 113 -9.87 7.58 -15.22
CA GLY A 113 -9.02 7.94 -16.35
C GLY A 113 -7.88 8.90 -16.03
N THR A 114 -7.81 9.50 -14.83
CA THR A 114 -6.69 10.37 -14.43
C THR A 114 -5.41 9.57 -14.21
N GLY A 115 -5.52 8.35 -13.72
CA GLY A 115 -4.38 7.53 -13.33
C GLY A 115 -3.74 7.97 -12.01
N ILE A 116 -2.60 7.36 -11.67
CA ILE A 116 -1.84 7.68 -10.46
C ILE A 116 -0.84 8.79 -10.76
N ILE A 117 -1.10 10.00 -10.28
CA ILE A 117 -0.17 11.13 -10.36
C ILE A 117 0.51 11.28 -9.00
N ALA A 118 1.69 10.66 -8.87
CA ALA A 118 2.40 10.51 -7.60
C ALA A 118 3.92 10.45 -7.77
N GLY A 119 4.66 10.86 -6.75
CA GLY A 119 6.10 10.62 -6.64
C GLY A 119 6.42 9.13 -6.49
N GLY A 120 7.65 8.70 -6.82
CA GLY A 120 8.01 7.29 -6.93
C GLY A 120 7.66 6.43 -5.71
N GLY A 121 7.95 6.90 -4.49
CA GLY A 121 7.62 6.17 -3.26
C GLY A 121 6.11 6.08 -3.01
N VAL A 122 5.38 7.19 -3.20
CA VAL A 122 3.92 7.24 -3.06
C VAL A 122 3.25 6.36 -4.12
N ARG A 123 3.70 6.45 -5.38
CA ARG A 123 3.18 5.63 -6.48
C ARG A 123 3.32 4.14 -6.20
N ALA A 124 4.47 3.69 -5.68
CA ALA A 124 4.68 2.29 -5.34
C ALA A 124 3.65 1.77 -4.32
N VAL A 125 3.34 2.58 -3.30
CA VAL A 125 2.34 2.23 -2.28
C VAL A 125 0.93 2.18 -2.87
N LEU A 126 0.54 3.17 -3.69
CA LEU A 126 -0.79 3.24 -4.31
C LEU A 126 -1.03 2.11 -5.32
N GLU A 127 -0.01 1.78 -6.14
CA GLU A 127 -0.07 0.65 -7.07
C GLU A 127 -0.22 -0.69 -6.32
N ALA A 128 0.54 -0.88 -5.23
CA ALA A 128 0.46 -2.07 -4.38
C ALA A 128 -0.90 -2.18 -3.64
N ALA A 129 -1.51 -1.06 -3.27
CA ALA A 129 -2.84 -1.01 -2.68
C ALA A 129 -3.97 -1.26 -3.70
N GLY A 130 -3.71 -1.14 -5.01
CA GLY A 130 -4.70 -1.30 -6.07
C GLY A 130 -5.50 -0.05 -6.41
N VAL A 131 -5.08 1.13 -5.91
CA VAL A 131 -5.71 2.41 -6.27
C VAL A 131 -5.29 2.81 -7.68
N LYS A 132 -6.25 3.16 -8.55
CA LYS A 132 -6.00 3.49 -9.96
C LYS A 132 -5.98 4.99 -10.24
N ASN A 133 -6.79 5.78 -9.51
CA ASN A 133 -6.98 7.21 -9.79
C ASN A 133 -6.77 8.05 -8.54
N VAL A 134 -5.61 8.72 -8.43
CA VAL A 134 -5.24 9.57 -7.28
C VAL A 134 -4.29 10.68 -7.71
N LEU A 135 -4.50 11.87 -7.15
CA LEU A 135 -3.56 12.97 -7.21
C LEU A 135 -2.80 13.05 -5.88
N SER A 136 -1.49 13.13 -5.95
CA SER A 136 -0.66 13.26 -4.75
C SER A 136 0.45 14.30 -4.88
N LYS A 137 0.86 14.86 -3.74
CA LYS A 137 2.00 15.75 -3.66
C LYS A 137 2.75 15.53 -2.34
N SER A 138 4.06 15.32 -2.42
CA SER A 138 4.93 15.35 -1.24
C SER A 138 5.25 16.80 -0.90
N LEU A 139 4.94 17.20 0.33
CA LEU A 139 5.06 18.58 0.83
C LEU A 139 6.23 18.76 1.80
N GLY A 140 6.65 17.70 2.47
CA GLY A 140 7.70 17.72 3.48
C GLY A 140 9.02 17.13 2.99
N SER A 141 9.65 16.33 3.85
CA SER A 141 10.92 15.67 3.59
C SER A 141 10.90 14.80 2.33
N ASN A 142 12.01 14.80 1.59
CA ASN A 142 12.20 13.97 0.39
C ASN A 142 12.81 12.59 0.69
N ASN A 143 12.96 12.23 1.97
CA ASN A 143 13.44 10.91 2.37
C ASN A 143 12.40 9.84 2.02
N GLN A 144 12.80 8.85 1.20
CA GLN A 144 11.91 7.81 0.69
C GLN A 144 11.21 7.02 1.80
N LEU A 145 11.89 6.73 2.91
CA LEU A 145 11.31 6.04 4.05
C LEU A 145 10.19 6.88 4.70
N SER A 146 10.46 8.17 4.97
CA SER A 146 9.47 9.07 5.57
C SER A 146 8.27 9.29 4.66
N VAL A 147 8.50 9.40 3.34
CA VAL A 147 7.42 9.53 2.33
C VAL A 147 6.53 8.29 2.28
N VAL A 148 7.12 7.08 2.23
CA VAL A 148 6.35 5.82 2.23
C VAL A 148 5.57 5.66 3.53
N SER A 149 6.20 5.91 4.68
CA SER A 149 5.54 5.82 6.00
C SER A 149 4.41 6.86 6.15
N ALA A 150 4.61 8.11 5.66
CA ALA A 150 3.58 9.14 5.65
C ALA A 150 2.39 8.73 4.76
N THR A 151 2.65 8.13 3.59
CA THR A 151 1.60 7.62 2.71
C THR A 151 0.79 6.52 3.39
N MET A 152 1.46 5.55 4.03
CA MET A 152 0.80 4.47 4.77
C MET A 152 -0.03 5.01 5.94
N ASN A 153 0.49 6.01 6.66
CA ASN A 153 -0.26 6.66 7.73
C ASN A 153 -1.51 7.39 7.20
N GLY A 154 -1.38 8.11 6.07
CA GLY A 154 -2.54 8.73 5.41
C GLY A 154 -3.58 7.70 4.99
N LEU A 155 -3.18 6.61 4.33
CA LEU A 155 -4.08 5.56 3.89
C LEU A 155 -4.78 4.84 5.06
N SER A 156 -4.11 4.63 6.18
CA SER A 156 -4.70 4.00 7.37
C SER A 156 -5.74 4.87 8.09
N GLN A 157 -5.76 6.18 7.84
CA GLN A 157 -6.73 7.11 8.39
C GLN A 157 -7.96 7.32 7.49
N LEU A 158 -7.95 6.76 6.28
CA LEU A 158 -9.09 6.81 5.37
C LEU A 158 -10.29 6.06 5.98
N ARG A 159 -11.47 6.66 5.82
CA ARG A 159 -12.73 6.07 6.27
C ARG A 159 -13.74 6.11 5.13
N THR A 160 -14.51 5.04 4.99
CA THR A 160 -15.62 5.00 4.04
C THR A 160 -16.83 5.79 4.56
N ALA A 161 -17.73 6.21 3.67
CA ALA A 161 -18.95 6.90 4.08
C ALA A 161 -19.81 6.02 5.00
N SER A 162 -19.84 4.71 4.78
CA SER A 162 -20.54 3.74 5.62
C SER A 162 -19.97 3.67 7.04
N GLU A 163 -18.66 3.68 7.19
CA GLU A 163 -18.02 3.72 8.52
C GLU A 163 -18.34 5.01 9.27
N ILE A 164 -18.36 6.15 8.54
CA ILE A 164 -18.68 7.46 9.13
C ILE A 164 -20.15 7.49 9.55
N SER A 165 -21.09 6.95 8.75
CA SER A 165 -22.52 6.90 9.09
C SER A 165 -22.78 6.08 10.35
N VAL A 166 -22.11 4.94 10.49
CA VAL A 166 -22.20 4.11 11.71
C VAL A 166 -21.70 4.87 12.94
N ILE A 167 -20.57 5.60 12.82
CA ILE A 167 -19.99 6.37 13.94
C ILE A 167 -20.90 7.55 14.34
N ARG A 168 -21.53 8.22 13.36
CA ARG A 168 -22.41 9.38 13.61
C ARG A 168 -23.85 9.01 13.95
N GLY A 169 -24.27 7.78 13.67
CA GLY A 169 -25.67 7.35 13.81
C GLY A 169 -26.63 7.97 12.78
N GLU A 170 -26.10 8.56 11.71
CA GLU A 170 -26.85 9.21 10.63
C GLU A 170 -26.39 8.69 9.27
N GLU A 171 -27.31 8.57 8.31
CA GLU A 171 -26.93 8.23 6.94
C GLU A 171 -26.19 9.38 6.27
N VAL A 172 -24.90 9.20 6.02
CA VAL A 172 -24.08 10.15 5.26
C VAL A 172 -24.16 9.79 3.78
N SER A 173 -24.89 10.58 2.99
CA SER A 173 -24.81 10.52 1.53
C SER A 173 -23.41 10.98 1.10
N GLY A 174 -22.57 10.05 0.66
CA GLY A 174 -21.26 10.38 0.08
C GLY A 174 -21.45 11.24 -1.18
N PRO A 175 -20.40 11.95 -1.64
CA PRO A 175 -20.45 12.69 -2.89
C PRO A 175 -20.80 11.71 -4.02
N GLN A 176 -22.00 11.82 -4.54
CA GLN A 176 -22.40 11.08 -5.72
C GLN A 176 -21.67 11.69 -6.91
N PHE A 177 -20.60 11.07 -7.36
CA PHE A 177 -20.08 11.34 -8.69
C PHE A 177 -21.12 10.81 -9.67
N THR A 178 -22.00 11.69 -10.13
CA THR A 178 -22.96 11.37 -11.18
C THR A 178 -22.15 10.84 -12.37
N GLN A 179 -22.28 9.57 -12.65
CA GLN A 179 -21.79 9.02 -13.90
C GLN A 179 -22.67 9.66 -14.99
N ILE A 180 -22.10 10.62 -15.70
CA ILE A 180 -22.72 11.13 -16.93
C ILE A 180 -22.64 9.95 -17.89
N SER A 181 -23.77 9.27 -18.05
CA SER A 181 -23.90 8.21 -19.06
C SER A 181 -23.71 8.85 -20.43
N ASP A 182 -22.89 8.24 -21.28
CA ASP A 182 -22.56 8.71 -22.64
C ASP A 182 -23.79 8.96 -23.52
N SER A 183 -24.98 8.56 -23.09
CA SER A 183 -26.24 8.82 -23.76
C SER A 183 -26.74 10.27 -23.70
N GLN A 184 -26.20 11.13 -22.82
CA GLN A 184 -26.58 12.54 -22.74
C GLN A 184 -25.74 13.50 -23.58
N VAL A 185 -24.60 13.03 -24.10
CA VAL A 185 -23.71 13.86 -24.96
C VAL A 185 -24.22 13.95 -26.40
N LEU A 186 -25.08 13.02 -26.84
CA LEU A 186 -25.54 12.96 -28.25
C LEU A 186 -26.77 13.84 -28.56
N VAL A 187 -27.41 14.41 -27.55
CA VAL A 187 -28.68 15.19 -27.78
C VAL A 187 -28.39 16.69 -28.02
N SER A 188 -27.23 17.20 -27.69
CA SER A 188 -26.89 18.63 -27.89
C SER A 188 -26.22 18.96 -29.24
N ALA A 189 -25.93 17.95 -30.07
CA ALA A 189 -25.26 18.15 -31.37
C ALA A 189 -26.19 18.14 -32.60
N SER A 190 -27.52 18.05 -32.39
CA SER A 190 -28.53 17.98 -33.49
C SER A 190 -29.48 19.15 -33.54
N SER A 191 -29.15 20.30 -32.95
CA SER A 191 -29.94 21.53 -33.08
C SER A 191 -29.04 22.73 -33.37
N GLU A 192 -28.39 22.73 -34.55
CA GLU A 192 -27.98 23.90 -35.29
C GLU A 192 -28.13 23.64 -36.80
#